data_812a0771da9c7cb02e63fe12501418f2
#
_entry.id   812a0771da9c7cb02e63fe12501418f2
#
_cell.length_a   1.000
_cell.length_b   1.000
_cell.length_c   1.000
_cell.angle_alpha   90.00
_cell.angle_beta   90.00
_cell.angle_gamma   90.00
#
_symmetry.space_group_name_H-M   'P 1'
#
loop_
_entity.id
_entity.type
_entity.pdbx_description
1 polymer ?
#
loop_
_entity_poly.entity_id
_entity_poly.type
_entity_poly.pdbx_seq_one_letter_code
_entity_poly.pdbx_strand_id
1 'polypeptide(L)'
;MAKKPISFWHRLLDLISPQLCVVCGKRLSAVENVICISCNLKLPRTDFSKNPYENEMAKLFWGQIPIERAAAFFYYDSHSKTANVIYKLKYKSHPEIGPVMGRKVAVEFQRDHFFDGIDGIVPIPLTKKRFRQRGYNQSEEIAKGINEITGIPIYTGIVKRTVFKGSQTRRRRWERQENVEYAFSLVDGEPIIGKHILLIDDVVTTGATVIACAKELCKAGGVRISILSLGLAKS
;
A
#
# COMPACT_ATOMS: atom_id res chain seq x y z
N MET A 1 -10.52 21.53 15.17
CA MET A 1 -11.39 20.42 15.58
C MET A 1 -11.06 20.06 17.02
N ALA A 2 -11.98 20.24 17.95
CA ALA A 2 -11.79 19.98 19.38
C ALA A 2 -11.66 18.47 19.62
N LYS A 3 -10.58 18.06 20.28
CA LYS A 3 -10.36 16.67 20.70
C LYS A 3 -11.45 16.30 21.72
N LYS A 4 -12.21 15.22 21.45
CA LYS A 4 -13.10 14.65 22.48
C LYS A 4 -12.27 14.29 23.71
N PRO A 5 -12.76 14.61 24.94
CA PRO A 5 -12.04 14.27 26.16
C PRO A 5 -11.91 12.74 26.24
N ILE A 6 -10.69 12.28 26.52
CA ILE A 6 -10.40 10.85 26.69
C ILE A 6 -11.19 10.39 27.95
N SER A 7 -12.14 9.48 27.77
CA SER A 7 -12.96 8.91 28.84
C SER A 7 -12.08 8.25 29.90
N PHE A 8 -12.43 8.37 31.16
CA PHE A 8 -11.78 7.70 32.31
C PHE A 8 -11.60 6.20 32.07
N TRP A 9 -12.55 5.53 31.42
CA TRP A 9 -12.50 4.12 31.06
C TRP A 9 -11.44 3.82 30.01
N HIS A 10 -11.16 4.73 29.09
CA HIS A 10 -10.05 4.59 28.13
C HIS A 10 -8.69 4.61 28.84
N ARG A 11 -8.54 5.45 29.87
CA ARG A 11 -7.30 5.50 30.67
C ARG A 11 -7.09 4.23 31.48
N LEU A 12 -8.15 3.65 32.02
CA LEU A 12 -8.10 2.40 32.78
C LEU A 12 -7.79 1.21 31.86
N LEU A 13 -8.41 1.14 30.70
CA LEU A 13 -8.12 0.12 29.67
C LEU A 13 -6.69 0.21 29.16
N ASP A 14 -6.15 1.44 28.95
CA ASP A 14 -4.76 1.67 28.57
C ASP A 14 -3.75 1.21 29.63
N LEU A 15 -4.16 1.13 30.91
CA LEU A 15 -3.31 0.61 31.97
C LEU A 15 -3.16 -0.91 31.89
N ILE A 16 -4.23 -1.61 31.48
CA ILE A 16 -4.32 -3.07 31.42
C ILE A 16 -3.82 -3.59 30.07
N SER A 17 -4.06 -2.86 28.98
CA SER A 17 -3.65 -3.21 27.62
C SER A 17 -3.06 -1.99 26.88
N PRO A 18 -1.82 -1.62 27.19
CA PRO A 18 -1.20 -0.43 26.60
C PRO A 18 -0.98 -0.64 25.10
N GLN A 19 -1.28 0.40 24.31
CA GLN A 19 -0.92 0.41 22.90
C GLN A 19 0.59 0.50 22.74
N LEU A 20 1.16 -0.44 21.98
CA LEU A 20 2.60 -0.54 21.78
C LEU A 20 2.98 -0.15 20.37
N CYS A 21 4.09 0.59 20.24
CA CYS A 21 4.69 0.91 18.95
C CYS A 21 5.01 -0.38 18.17
N VAL A 22 4.51 -0.50 16.95
CA VAL A 22 4.71 -1.69 16.11
C VAL A 22 6.17 -1.94 15.75
N VAL A 23 7.02 -0.90 15.81
CA VAL A 23 8.44 -0.96 15.45
C VAL A 23 9.32 -1.32 16.66
N CYS A 24 9.20 -0.58 17.77
CA CYS A 24 10.14 -0.71 18.90
C CYS A 24 9.51 -1.35 20.16
N GLY A 25 8.21 -1.62 20.18
CA GLY A 25 7.50 -2.21 21.32
C GLY A 25 7.30 -1.26 22.52
N LYS A 26 7.77 -0.01 22.47
CA LYS A 26 7.53 0.97 23.54
C LYS A 26 6.07 1.37 23.60
N ARG A 27 5.56 1.66 24.81
CA ARG A 27 4.22 2.20 25.00
C ARG A 27 4.05 3.49 24.22
N LEU A 28 2.93 3.62 23.52
CA LEU A 28 2.55 4.83 22.80
C LEU A 28 1.96 5.85 23.77
N SER A 29 2.21 7.12 23.53
CA SER A 29 1.53 8.22 24.21
C SER A 29 0.11 8.42 23.65
N ALA A 30 -0.72 9.20 24.34
CA ALA A 30 -2.11 9.47 23.93
C ALA A 30 -2.25 10.16 22.54
N VAL A 31 -1.18 10.71 22.01
CA VAL A 31 -1.16 11.39 20.70
C VAL A 31 -0.54 10.52 19.59
N GLU A 32 0.05 9.39 19.95
CA GLU A 32 0.67 8.45 19.03
C GLU A 32 -0.28 7.30 18.71
N ASN A 33 -0.23 6.84 17.47
CA ASN A 33 -0.99 5.68 17.01
C ASN A 33 -0.09 4.79 16.17
N VAL A 34 -0.11 3.48 16.43
CA VAL A 34 0.61 2.46 15.67
C VAL A 34 2.13 2.59 15.77
N ILE A 35 2.69 3.75 15.49
CA ILE A 35 4.14 4.03 15.50
C ILE A 35 4.43 5.27 16.35
N CYS A 36 5.42 5.19 17.25
CA CYS A 36 5.85 6.33 18.04
C CYS A 36 6.59 7.37 17.20
N ILE A 37 6.62 8.62 17.66
CA ILE A 37 7.28 9.73 16.96
C ILE A 37 8.74 9.40 16.63
N SER A 38 9.50 8.86 17.60
CA SER A 38 10.89 8.49 17.39
C SER A 38 11.08 7.46 16.27
N CYS A 39 10.24 6.41 16.22
CA CYS A 39 10.30 5.42 15.15
C CYS A 39 9.84 5.99 13.82
N ASN A 40 8.82 6.85 13.81
CA ASN A 40 8.38 7.51 12.59
C ASN A 40 9.46 8.40 11.97
N LEU A 41 10.19 9.15 12.79
CA LEU A 41 11.33 9.98 12.33
C LEU A 41 12.50 9.13 11.80
N LYS A 42 12.67 7.91 12.33
CA LYS A 42 13.73 6.98 11.91
C LYS A 42 13.34 6.06 10.75
N LEU A 43 12.11 6.15 10.23
CA LEU A 43 11.77 5.41 9.02
C LEU A 43 12.68 5.89 7.88
N PRO A 44 13.31 4.96 7.13
CA PRO A 44 14.21 5.32 6.02
C PRO A 44 13.39 5.83 4.83
N ARG A 45 13.02 7.11 4.84
CA ARG A 45 12.25 7.76 3.77
C ARG A 45 12.96 7.61 2.43
N THR A 46 12.17 7.45 1.37
CA THR A 46 12.71 7.44 0.00
C THR A 46 12.84 8.84 -0.58
N ASP A 47 11.99 9.76 -0.09
CA ASP A 47 11.82 11.12 -0.63
C ASP A 47 11.37 11.15 -2.11
N PHE A 48 10.82 10.05 -2.63
CA PHE A 48 10.42 9.93 -4.03
C PHE A 48 9.22 10.81 -4.41
N SER A 49 8.44 11.28 -3.46
CA SER A 49 7.37 12.27 -3.70
C SER A 49 7.91 13.60 -4.24
N LYS A 50 9.16 13.95 -3.94
CA LYS A 50 9.83 15.17 -4.44
C LYS A 50 10.23 15.07 -5.91
N ASN A 51 10.51 13.87 -6.41
CA ASN A 51 10.76 13.57 -7.82
C ASN A 51 10.06 12.25 -8.23
N PRO A 52 8.72 12.28 -8.39
CA PRO A 52 7.95 11.06 -8.61
C PRO A 52 8.02 10.53 -10.04
N TYR A 53 8.64 11.28 -10.95
CA TYR A 53 8.77 10.93 -12.38
C TYR A 53 10.03 10.12 -12.65
N GLU A 54 11.13 10.42 -11.93
CA GLU A 54 12.42 9.78 -12.12
C GLU A 54 13.06 9.41 -10.79
N ASN A 55 12.83 8.18 -10.34
CA ASN A 55 13.39 7.60 -9.13
C ASN A 55 13.54 6.08 -9.29
N GLU A 56 14.16 5.42 -8.32
CA GLU A 56 14.39 3.96 -8.36
C GLU A 56 13.10 3.17 -8.56
N MET A 57 11.99 3.59 -7.94
CA MET A 57 10.71 2.91 -8.08
C MET A 57 10.10 3.14 -9.47
N ALA A 58 10.16 4.35 -10.02
CA ALA A 58 9.64 4.67 -11.35
C ALA A 58 10.37 3.85 -12.43
N LYS A 59 11.69 3.67 -12.30
CA LYS A 59 12.53 2.90 -13.23
C LYS A 59 12.09 1.44 -13.35
N LEU A 60 11.49 0.85 -12.33
CA LEU A 60 10.96 -0.53 -12.40
C LEU A 60 9.84 -0.69 -13.44
N PHE A 61 9.16 0.39 -13.79
CA PHE A 61 8.00 0.37 -14.69
C PHE A 61 8.33 0.85 -16.11
N TRP A 62 9.47 1.49 -16.31
CA TRP A 62 9.86 2.01 -17.61
C TRP A 62 9.92 0.91 -18.68
N GLY A 63 9.31 1.18 -19.82
CA GLY A 63 9.19 0.20 -20.91
C GLY A 63 8.24 -0.97 -20.65
N GLN A 64 7.65 -1.07 -19.47
CA GLN A 64 6.70 -2.13 -19.11
C GLN A 64 5.24 -1.67 -19.19
N ILE A 65 4.98 -0.49 -18.63
CA ILE A 65 3.67 0.19 -18.60
C ILE A 65 3.89 1.70 -18.63
N PRO A 66 2.99 2.48 -19.24
CA PRO A 66 3.00 3.93 -19.10
C PRO A 66 2.58 4.31 -17.68
N ILE A 67 3.42 5.05 -16.97
CA ILE A 67 3.12 5.60 -15.66
C ILE A 67 3.33 7.11 -15.64
N GLU A 68 2.50 7.82 -14.86
CA GLU A 68 2.67 9.25 -14.62
C GLU A 68 3.65 9.50 -13.47
N ARG A 69 3.49 8.80 -12.34
CA ARG A 69 4.28 8.98 -11.12
C ARG A 69 4.45 7.65 -10.40
N ALA A 70 5.56 7.49 -9.68
CA ALA A 70 5.74 6.39 -8.76
C ALA A 70 6.48 6.83 -7.51
N ALA A 71 5.99 6.45 -6.32
CA ALA A 71 6.66 6.74 -5.07
C ALA A 71 6.41 5.65 -4.02
N ALA A 72 7.39 5.43 -3.15
CA ALA A 72 7.27 4.63 -1.95
C ALA A 72 7.54 5.51 -0.72
N PHE A 73 6.90 5.20 0.40
CA PHE A 73 7.04 6.00 1.60
C PHE A 73 8.40 5.82 2.29
N PHE A 74 8.86 4.55 2.35
CA PHE A 74 10.16 4.22 2.95
C PHE A 74 10.81 3.02 2.25
N TYR A 75 12.13 2.90 2.39
CA TYR A 75 12.85 1.70 1.98
C TYR A 75 12.52 0.54 2.91
N TYR A 76 12.06 -0.56 2.35
CA TYR A 76 11.74 -1.78 3.06
C TYR A 76 12.94 -2.73 3.07
N ASP A 77 13.43 -3.04 4.28
CA ASP A 77 14.42 -4.08 4.54
C ASP A 77 13.81 -5.08 5.52
N SER A 78 13.64 -6.34 5.09
CA SER A 78 13.01 -7.40 5.89
C SER A 78 13.72 -7.69 7.20
N HIS A 79 15.00 -7.37 7.31
CA HIS A 79 15.84 -7.58 8.51
C HIS A 79 15.80 -6.39 9.48
N SER A 80 15.24 -5.27 9.08
CA SER A 80 15.14 -4.08 9.90
C SER A 80 13.95 -4.12 10.87
N LYS A 81 14.05 -3.41 11.99
CA LYS A 81 12.91 -3.23 12.91
C LYS A 81 11.72 -2.52 12.26
N THR A 82 11.96 -1.68 11.27
CA THR A 82 10.91 -0.96 10.53
C THR A 82 10.07 -1.89 9.66
N ALA A 83 10.60 -3.06 9.28
CA ALA A 83 9.84 -4.10 8.60
C ALA A 83 8.61 -4.56 9.39
N ASN A 84 8.61 -4.41 10.71
CA ASN A 84 7.48 -4.77 11.57
C ASN A 84 6.18 -4.04 11.20
N VAL A 85 6.25 -2.84 10.62
CA VAL A 85 5.06 -2.12 10.10
C VAL A 85 4.35 -2.99 9.06
N ILE A 86 5.09 -3.44 8.06
CA ILE A 86 4.55 -4.28 6.97
C ILE A 86 4.22 -5.69 7.46
N TYR A 87 5.09 -6.28 8.28
CA TYR A 87 4.89 -7.64 8.80
C TYR A 87 3.60 -7.74 9.62
N LYS A 88 3.38 -6.81 10.56
CA LYS A 88 2.17 -6.81 11.38
C LYS A 88 0.92 -6.52 10.54
N LEU A 89 1.01 -5.59 9.57
CA LEU A 89 -0.06 -5.32 8.62
C LEU A 89 -0.40 -6.57 7.79
N LYS A 90 0.56 -7.45 7.48
CA LYS A 90 0.32 -8.66 6.68
C LYS A 90 -0.13 -9.88 7.48
N TYR A 91 0.38 -10.08 8.71
CA TYR A 91 0.34 -11.38 9.37
C TYR A 91 -0.17 -11.40 10.81
N LYS A 92 -0.48 -10.27 11.40
CA LYS A 92 -0.83 -10.17 12.83
C LYS A 92 -2.23 -9.59 13.10
N SER A 93 -3.10 -9.56 12.09
CA SER A 93 -4.47 -9.03 12.20
C SER A 93 -4.52 -7.61 12.77
N HIS A 94 -3.64 -6.73 12.27
CA HIS A 94 -3.56 -5.32 12.64
C HIS A 94 -3.98 -4.41 11.47
N PRO A 95 -5.26 -4.42 11.05
CA PRO A 95 -5.74 -3.59 9.93
C PRO A 95 -5.56 -2.09 10.20
N GLU A 96 -5.62 -1.67 11.49
CA GLU A 96 -5.47 -0.26 11.91
C GLU A 96 -4.13 0.37 11.50
N ILE A 97 -3.11 -0.45 11.22
CA ILE A 97 -1.83 0.05 10.71
C ILE A 97 -2.01 0.72 9.34
N GLY A 98 -2.84 0.14 8.48
CA GLY A 98 -3.06 0.64 7.13
C GLY A 98 -3.54 2.09 7.09
N PRO A 99 -4.69 2.44 7.71
CA PRO A 99 -5.18 3.81 7.73
C PRO A 99 -4.22 4.79 8.40
N VAL A 100 -3.56 4.39 9.49
CA VAL A 100 -2.60 5.28 10.17
C VAL A 100 -1.41 5.59 9.27
N MET A 101 -0.84 4.59 8.60
CA MET A 101 0.29 4.78 7.67
C MET A 101 -0.17 5.52 6.41
N GLY A 102 -1.36 5.23 5.89
CA GLY A 102 -1.96 5.94 4.76
C GLY A 102 -2.10 7.43 5.01
N ARG A 103 -2.61 7.83 6.19
CA ARG A 103 -2.67 9.26 6.59
C ARG A 103 -1.29 9.91 6.64
N LYS A 104 -0.29 9.20 7.18
CA LYS A 104 1.08 9.74 7.25
C LYS A 104 1.66 9.97 5.86
N VAL A 105 1.49 9.03 4.95
CA VAL A 105 1.89 9.17 3.55
C VAL A 105 1.17 10.35 2.91
N ALA A 106 -0.16 10.42 3.07
CA ALA A 106 -0.96 11.47 2.46
C ALA A 106 -0.53 12.86 2.91
N VAL A 107 -0.35 13.08 4.23
CA VAL A 107 0.10 14.36 4.79
C VAL A 107 1.50 14.76 4.29
N GLU A 108 2.41 13.80 4.13
CA GLU A 108 3.77 14.07 3.68
C GLU A 108 3.79 14.35 2.16
N PHE A 109 3.17 13.50 1.35
CA PHE A 109 3.20 13.56 -0.10
C PHE A 109 2.32 14.67 -0.70
N GLN A 110 1.28 15.10 0.03
CA GLN A 110 0.47 16.26 -0.39
C GLN A 110 1.28 17.55 -0.43
N ARG A 111 2.31 17.69 0.41
CA ARG A 111 3.22 18.84 0.40
C ARG A 111 4.05 18.92 -0.88
N ASP A 112 4.31 17.77 -1.48
CA ASP A 112 5.09 17.63 -2.72
C ASP A 112 4.17 17.54 -3.97
N HIS A 113 2.88 17.87 -3.82
CA HIS A 113 1.88 17.84 -4.93
C HIS A 113 1.72 16.47 -5.60
N PHE A 114 2.08 15.39 -4.91
CA PHE A 114 2.04 14.05 -5.47
C PHE A 114 0.63 13.61 -5.89
N PHE A 115 -0.40 14.09 -5.21
CA PHE A 115 -1.79 13.69 -5.45
C PHE A 115 -2.53 14.57 -6.46
N ASP A 116 -1.90 15.63 -6.98
CA ASP A 116 -2.56 16.57 -7.90
C ASP A 116 -3.02 15.87 -9.19
N GLY A 117 -4.29 16.09 -9.54
CA GLY A 117 -4.91 15.52 -10.73
C GLY A 117 -5.16 14.00 -10.68
N ILE A 118 -5.09 13.36 -9.51
CA ILE A 118 -5.50 11.96 -9.31
C ILE A 118 -7.00 11.93 -9.05
N ASP A 119 -7.75 11.18 -9.89
CA ASP A 119 -9.20 11.09 -9.87
C ASP A 119 -9.72 9.95 -9.01
N GLY A 120 -8.88 8.96 -8.70
CA GLY A 120 -9.30 7.80 -7.92
C GLY A 120 -8.17 6.90 -7.47
N ILE A 121 -8.44 6.13 -6.43
CA ILE A 121 -7.51 5.16 -5.85
C ILE A 121 -8.01 3.75 -6.14
N VAL A 122 -7.17 2.90 -6.68
CA VAL A 122 -7.43 1.46 -6.85
C VAL A 122 -6.44 0.68 -6.00
N PRO A 123 -6.87 0.07 -4.89
CA PRO A 123 -6.01 -0.82 -4.11
C PRO A 123 -5.80 -2.15 -4.85
N ILE A 124 -4.56 -2.62 -4.96
CA ILE A 124 -4.25 -3.91 -5.56
C ILE A 124 -4.96 -5.03 -4.79
N PRO A 125 -5.80 -5.86 -5.45
CA PRO A 125 -6.56 -6.89 -4.77
C PRO A 125 -5.70 -8.09 -4.36
N LEU A 126 -6.10 -8.73 -3.27
CA LEU A 126 -5.56 -10.01 -2.84
C LEU A 126 -6.23 -11.18 -3.60
N THR A 127 -5.55 -12.32 -3.64
CA THR A 127 -6.22 -13.57 -3.99
C THR A 127 -7.24 -13.95 -2.90
N LYS A 128 -8.31 -14.67 -3.26
CA LYS A 128 -9.32 -15.17 -2.30
C LYS A 128 -8.67 -15.93 -1.12
N LYS A 129 -7.63 -16.72 -1.38
CA LYS A 129 -6.87 -17.45 -0.34
C LYS A 129 -6.20 -16.49 0.65
N ARG A 130 -5.47 -15.47 0.15
CA ARG A 130 -4.81 -14.49 1.01
C ARG A 130 -5.81 -13.63 1.78
N PHE A 131 -6.91 -13.23 1.15
CA PHE A 131 -7.97 -12.48 1.82
C PHE A 131 -8.57 -13.27 2.99
N ARG A 132 -8.88 -14.57 2.81
CA ARG A 132 -9.38 -15.42 3.89
C ARG A 132 -8.38 -15.59 5.04
N GLN A 133 -7.08 -15.65 4.73
CA GLN A 133 -6.02 -15.78 5.75
C GLN A 133 -5.79 -14.50 6.55
N ARG A 134 -6.00 -13.33 5.95
CA ARG A 134 -5.71 -12.03 6.55
C ARG A 134 -6.94 -11.32 7.12
N GLY A 135 -8.11 -11.63 6.57
CA GLY A 135 -9.38 -10.99 6.92
C GLY A 135 -9.62 -9.64 6.25
N TYR A 136 -8.60 -9.03 5.64
CA TYR A 136 -8.65 -7.72 4.99
C TYR A 136 -7.58 -7.58 3.89
N ASN A 137 -7.73 -6.54 3.06
CA ASN A 137 -6.75 -6.16 2.05
C ASN A 137 -5.89 -5.00 2.56
N GLN A 138 -4.58 -5.21 2.69
CA GLN A 138 -3.62 -4.21 3.19
C GLN A 138 -3.62 -2.94 2.36
N SER A 139 -3.63 -3.09 1.03
CA SER A 139 -3.64 -1.95 0.10
C SER A 139 -4.91 -1.12 0.24
N GLU A 140 -6.06 -1.78 0.53
CA GLU A 140 -7.33 -1.10 0.79
C GLU A 140 -7.31 -0.35 2.12
N GLU A 141 -6.75 -0.94 3.18
CA GLU A 141 -6.61 -0.24 4.47
C GLU A 141 -5.70 0.99 4.35
N ILE A 142 -4.61 0.91 3.57
CA ILE A 142 -3.75 2.08 3.27
C ILE A 142 -4.54 3.14 2.49
N ALA A 143 -5.30 2.73 1.47
CA ALA A 143 -6.12 3.61 0.66
C ALA A 143 -7.15 4.40 1.50
N LYS A 144 -7.78 3.77 2.51
CA LYS A 144 -8.70 4.45 3.43
C LYS A 144 -8.02 5.63 4.13
N GLY A 145 -6.81 5.44 4.64
CA GLY A 145 -6.07 6.52 5.29
C GLY A 145 -5.66 7.64 4.34
N ILE A 146 -5.37 7.34 3.08
CA ILE A 146 -5.09 8.35 2.06
C ILE A 146 -6.38 9.13 1.72
N ASN A 147 -7.49 8.42 1.50
CA ASN A 147 -8.79 9.03 1.23
C ASN A 147 -9.22 9.99 2.35
N GLU A 148 -9.02 9.64 3.63
CA GLU A 148 -9.35 10.50 4.77
C GLU A 148 -8.68 11.88 4.71
N ILE A 149 -7.50 11.99 4.11
CA ILE A 149 -6.74 13.24 4.02
C ILE A 149 -6.97 13.95 2.69
N THR A 150 -7.00 13.19 1.57
CA THR A 150 -7.04 13.76 0.21
C THR A 150 -8.44 13.92 -0.33
N GLY A 151 -9.42 13.18 0.18
CA GLY A 151 -10.77 13.10 -0.37
C GLY A 151 -10.88 12.28 -1.67
N ILE A 152 -9.77 11.74 -2.21
CA ILE A 152 -9.77 11.00 -3.47
C ILE A 152 -10.56 9.70 -3.30
N PRO A 153 -11.58 9.42 -4.14
CA PRO A 153 -12.43 8.24 -3.98
C PRO A 153 -11.67 6.93 -4.20
N ILE A 154 -12.10 5.88 -3.48
CA ILE A 154 -11.53 4.54 -3.60
C ILE A 154 -12.46 3.68 -4.47
N TYR A 155 -11.92 3.10 -5.53
CA TYR A 155 -12.61 2.15 -6.39
C TYR A 155 -12.18 0.73 -6.06
N THR A 156 -13.03 0.00 -5.35
CA THR A 156 -12.85 -1.43 -5.07
C THR A 156 -13.62 -2.28 -6.08
N GLY A 157 -13.19 -3.53 -6.30
CA GLY A 157 -13.89 -4.44 -7.19
C GLY A 157 -13.66 -4.22 -8.70
N ILE A 158 -12.96 -3.14 -9.08
CA ILE A 158 -12.63 -2.80 -10.50
C ILE A 158 -11.80 -3.91 -11.14
N VAL A 159 -10.88 -4.48 -10.40
CA VAL A 159 -10.00 -5.57 -10.85
C VAL A 159 -10.00 -6.69 -9.84
N LYS A 160 -9.95 -7.93 -10.30
CA LYS A 160 -9.80 -9.12 -9.44
C LYS A 160 -8.49 -9.82 -9.71
N ARG A 161 -7.93 -10.43 -8.64
CA ARG A 161 -6.72 -11.25 -8.70
C ARG A 161 -7.06 -12.72 -8.63
N THR A 162 -6.67 -13.49 -9.63
CA THR A 162 -6.81 -14.93 -9.68
C THR A 162 -5.43 -15.59 -9.64
N VAL A 163 -5.37 -16.83 -9.14
CA VAL A 163 -4.15 -17.64 -9.24
C VAL A 163 -4.28 -18.44 -10.52
N PHE A 164 -3.37 -18.23 -11.46
CA PHE A 164 -3.30 -19.07 -12.63
C PHE A 164 -2.82 -20.46 -12.18
N LYS A 165 -3.70 -21.45 -12.20
CA LYS A 165 -3.30 -22.85 -12.16
C LYS A 165 -2.86 -23.22 -13.57
N GLY A 166 -1.64 -22.87 -13.92
CA GLY A 166 -1.02 -23.37 -15.15
C GLY A 166 -1.11 -24.89 -15.16
N SER A 167 -1.51 -25.48 -16.30
CA SER A 167 -1.58 -26.91 -16.48
C SER A 167 -0.26 -27.56 -16.04
N GLN A 168 -0.37 -28.63 -15.28
CA GLN A 168 0.74 -29.45 -14.77
C GLN A 168 1.47 -30.15 -15.92
N THR A 169 2.21 -29.41 -16.74
CA THR A 169 3.15 -29.99 -17.70
C THR A 169 4.56 -29.54 -17.30
N ARG A 170 5.27 -30.49 -16.72
CA ARG A 170 6.74 -30.57 -16.52
C ARG A 170 7.50 -29.25 -16.75
N ARG A 171 7.67 -28.43 -15.71
CA ARG A 171 8.72 -27.43 -15.65
C ARG A 171 9.60 -27.58 -14.41
N ARG A 172 10.90 -27.40 -14.57
CA ARG A 172 11.98 -27.74 -13.65
C ARG A 172 11.93 -26.95 -12.32
N ARG A 173 12.45 -27.54 -11.27
CA ARG A 173 12.36 -27.11 -9.84
C ARG A 173 12.85 -25.70 -9.55
N TRP A 174 13.70 -25.09 -10.38
CA TRP A 174 14.26 -23.76 -10.19
C TRP A 174 13.35 -22.63 -10.72
N GLU A 175 12.38 -22.94 -11.61
CA GLU A 175 11.38 -21.98 -12.11
C GLU A 175 10.21 -21.74 -11.13
N ARG A 176 10.19 -22.43 -9.98
CA ARG A 176 9.06 -22.38 -9.02
C ARG A 176 8.99 -21.13 -8.17
N GLN A 177 10.05 -20.31 -8.09
CA GLN A 177 10.05 -19.10 -7.25
C GLN A 177 9.59 -17.83 -7.97
N GLU A 178 9.62 -17.76 -9.29
CA GLU A 178 9.35 -16.52 -10.04
C GLU A 178 8.08 -16.49 -10.89
N ASN A 179 7.41 -17.62 -11.14
CA ASN A 179 6.29 -17.68 -12.07
C ASN A 179 4.98 -18.20 -11.44
N VAL A 180 4.53 -17.57 -10.35
CA VAL A 180 3.10 -17.49 -10.15
C VAL A 180 2.64 -16.27 -10.97
N GLU A 181 2.37 -16.45 -12.24
CA GLU A 181 1.66 -15.46 -13.05
C GLU A 181 0.33 -15.19 -12.37
N TYR A 182 0.31 -14.13 -11.59
CA TYR A 182 -0.93 -13.63 -11.02
C TYR A 182 -1.73 -13.04 -12.17
N ALA A 183 -2.73 -13.77 -12.63
CA ALA A 183 -3.68 -13.21 -13.56
C ALA A 183 -4.56 -12.21 -12.83
N PHE A 184 -4.48 -10.96 -13.22
CA PHE A 184 -5.49 -9.98 -12.93
C PHE A 184 -6.52 -10.00 -14.06
N SER A 185 -7.73 -9.60 -13.79
CA SER A 185 -8.74 -9.36 -14.81
C SER A 185 -9.58 -8.15 -14.42
N LEU A 186 -9.77 -7.25 -15.38
CA LEU A 186 -10.72 -6.16 -15.26
C LEU A 186 -12.13 -6.74 -15.07
N VAL A 187 -12.85 -6.23 -14.07
CA VAL A 187 -14.23 -6.66 -13.76
C VAL A 187 -15.21 -5.62 -14.27
N ASP A 188 -14.96 -4.36 -13.95
CA ASP A 188 -15.75 -3.23 -14.35
C ASP A 188 -14.81 -2.05 -14.62
N GLY A 189 -14.68 -1.64 -15.87
CA GLY A 189 -13.82 -0.53 -16.29
C GLY A 189 -14.53 0.80 -16.36
N GLU A 190 -15.87 0.81 -16.40
CA GLU A 190 -16.66 2.03 -16.63
C GLU A 190 -16.32 3.16 -15.65
N PRO A 191 -16.21 2.91 -14.32
CA PRO A 191 -15.93 3.96 -13.35
C PRO A 191 -14.57 4.64 -13.52
N ILE A 192 -13.64 4.05 -14.27
CA ILE A 192 -12.25 4.53 -14.39
C ILE A 192 -11.87 4.98 -15.81
N ILE A 193 -12.77 4.92 -16.78
CA ILE A 193 -12.50 5.37 -18.16
C ILE A 193 -11.98 6.82 -18.16
N GLY A 194 -10.85 7.06 -18.82
CA GLY A 194 -10.23 8.37 -18.99
C GLY A 194 -9.64 8.98 -17.70
N LYS A 195 -9.71 8.29 -16.56
CA LYS A 195 -9.27 8.81 -15.26
C LYS A 195 -7.79 8.60 -15.00
N HIS A 196 -7.25 9.44 -14.11
CA HIS A 196 -5.93 9.28 -13.53
C HIS A 196 -6.05 8.46 -12.22
N ILE A 197 -5.58 7.25 -12.22
CA ILE A 197 -5.73 6.28 -11.15
C ILE A 197 -4.44 6.12 -10.36
N LEU A 198 -4.54 6.24 -9.04
CA LEU A 198 -3.48 5.87 -8.10
C LEU A 198 -3.61 4.40 -7.72
N LEU A 199 -2.69 3.58 -8.19
CA LEU A 199 -2.59 2.16 -7.85
C LEU A 199 -1.78 2.01 -6.57
N ILE A 200 -2.35 1.34 -5.54
CA ILE A 200 -1.73 1.20 -4.22
C ILE A 200 -1.35 -0.24 -3.93
N ASP A 201 -0.11 -0.45 -3.48
CA ASP A 201 0.34 -1.71 -2.87
C ASP A 201 1.00 -1.46 -1.49
N ASP A 202 1.16 -2.50 -0.69
CA ASP A 202 1.86 -2.41 0.59
C ASP A 202 3.40 -2.35 0.43
N VAL A 203 3.97 -3.20 -0.42
CA VAL A 203 5.41 -3.23 -0.73
C VAL A 203 5.62 -3.58 -2.19
N VAL A 204 6.40 -2.76 -2.88
CA VAL A 204 6.92 -3.06 -4.21
C VAL A 204 8.31 -3.68 -4.09
N THR A 205 8.53 -4.77 -4.81
CA THR A 205 9.83 -5.44 -4.96
C THR A 205 10.31 -5.30 -6.40
N THR A 206 9.96 -6.22 -7.27
CA THR A 206 10.27 -6.15 -8.72
C THR A 206 9.23 -5.36 -9.53
N GLY A 207 8.14 -4.95 -8.92
CA GLY A 207 7.02 -4.29 -9.62
C GLY A 207 6.08 -5.22 -10.39
N ALA A 208 6.38 -6.52 -10.51
CA ALA A 208 5.61 -7.45 -11.35
C ALA A 208 4.10 -7.49 -11.03
N THR A 209 3.73 -7.44 -9.74
CA THR A 209 2.31 -7.39 -9.32
C THR A 209 1.62 -6.11 -9.79
N VAL A 210 2.30 -4.97 -9.64
CA VAL A 210 1.80 -3.66 -10.05
C VAL A 210 1.64 -3.60 -11.56
N ILE A 211 2.65 -4.05 -12.31
CA ILE A 211 2.65 -4.11 -13.78
C ILE A 211 1.46 -4.92 -14.28
N ALA A 212 1.26 -6.13 -13.74
CA ALA A 212 0.18 -7.01 -14.16
C ALA A 212 -1.20 -6.39 -13.87
N CYS A 213 -1.38 -5.74 -12.72
CA CYS A 213 -2.61 -5.05 -12.38
C CYS A 213 -2.86 -3.82 -13.26
N ALA A 214 -1.84 -2.99 -13.48
CA ALA A 214 -1.93 -1.79 -14.30
C ALA A 214 -2.29 -2.12 -15.77
N LYS A 215 -1.70 -3.18 -16.35
CA LYS A 215 -2.05 -3.65 -17.70
C LYS A 215 -3.54 -3.96 -17.83
N GLU A 216 -4.15 -4.54 -16.81
CA GLU A 216 -5.60 -4.81 -16.82
C GLU A 216 -6.42 -3.52 -16.70
N LEU A 217 -6.04 -2.58 -15.82
CA LEU A 217 -6.73 -1.30 -15.67
C LEU A 217 -6.69 -0.47 -16.97
N CYS A 218 -5.58 -0.49 -17.70
CA CYS A 218 -5.44 0.23 -18.97
C CYS A 218 -6.43 -0.26 -20.05
N LYS A 219 -6.97 -1.48 -19.93
CA LYS A 219 -8.00 -1.99 -20.86
C LYS A 219 -9.33 -1.22 -20.79
N ALA A 220 -9.58 -0.48 -19.70
CA ALA A 220 -10.77 0.36 -19.59
C ALA A 220 -10.77 1.55 -20.59
N GLY A 221 -9.59 1.92 -21.12
CA GLY A 221 -9.45 3.00 -22.11
C GLY A 221 -9.14 4.35 -21.47
N GLY A 222 -8.08 5.01 -21.97
CA GLY A 222 -7.67 6.35 -21.54
C GLY A 222 -7.19 6.49 -20.08
N VAL A 223 -7.00 5.38 -19.36
CA VAL A 223 -6.57 5.39 -17.96
C VAL A 223 -5.10 5.79 -17.85
N ARG A 224 -4.80 6.79 -17.02
CA ARG A 224 -3.45 7.17 -16.61
C ARG A 224 -3.14 6.53 -15.26
N ILE A 225 -1.94 6.05 -15.05
CA ILE A 225 -1.55 5.30 -13.85
C ILE A 225 -0.46 6.04 -13.08
N SER A 226 -0.69 6.29 -11.79
CA SER A 226 0.35 6.56 -10.79
C SER A 226 0.41 5.44 -9.78
N ILE A 227 1.56 5.25 -9.14
CA ILE A 227 1.82 4.12 -8.25
C ILE A 227 2.31 4.64 -6.90
N LEU A 228 1.74 4.08 -5.82
CA LEU A 228 2.18 4.36 -4.46
C LEU A 228 2.27 3.07 -3.64
N SER A 229 3.33 2.95 -2.84
CA SER A 229 3.45 1.88 -1.83
C SER A 229 3.97 2.42 -0.50
N LEU A 230 3.74 1.68 0.59
CA LEU A 230 4.40 2.00 1.86
C LEU A 230 5.89 1.69 1.78
N GLY A 231 6.27 0.56 1.17
CA GLY A 231 7.66 0.14 1.10
C GLY A 231 8.14 -0.13 -0.33
N LEU A 232 9.41 0.26 -0.60
CA LEU A 232 10.19 -0.26 -1.72
C LEU A 232 11.25 -1.19 -1.14
N ALA A 233 11.25 -2.46 -1.55
CA ALA A 233 12.29 -3.41 -1.11
C ALA A 233 13.64 -2.98 -1.69
N LYS A 234 14.67 -2.94 -0.83
CA LYS A 234 16.05 -2.82 -1.31
C LYS A 234 16.44 -4.10 -2.02
N SER A 235 16.91 -3.97 -3.24
CA SER A 235 17.58 -5.03 -4.01
C SER A 235 18.95 -5.34 -3.44
#